data_2f4add9e71fe5d513845466a7c566952
#
_entry.id   2f4add9e71fe5d513845466a7c566952
#
_cell.length_a   1.000
_cell.length_b   1.000
_cell.length_c   1.000
_cell.angle_alpha   90.00
_cell.angle_beta   90.00
_cell.angle_gamma   90.00
#
_symmetry.space_group_name_H-M   'P 1'
#
loop_
_entity.id
_entity.type
_entity.pdbx_description
1 polymer ?
#
loop_
_entity_poly.entity_id
_entity_poly.type
_entity_poly.pdbx_seq_one_letter_code
_entity_poly.pdbx_strand_id
1 'polypeptide(L)'
;RMAVYDLIYKLDGKDALSRRVPVSLCIRESCGCQEKNGKTQNTPLNLVDQIHKLNRAITNMKLELINFQRKSWFILSLARNLNDCMDDEHAFLLEAMENMRELRTKCTYLFLLDEPVVYHKDDEWKCPENLRLAAYYKKEEVDAFHLYERPPVSKEGGICQLMEDGERHQFMIFLLFSGERQYGLLACDIQQEEFPFFYVISLQIGLSLRYLEISKAEAARRREMTKDLEGVRERNRILGIMSVNDELTGLLNLRGFTEEAKKFCHEEQEQRAY
;
A
#
# COMPACT_ATOMS: atom_id res chain seq x y z
N ARG A 1 -16.08 49.60 3.99
CA ARG A 1 -14.82 50.37 3.96
C ARG A 1 -13.83 49.91 5.05
N MET A 2 -14.27 49.74 6.33
CA MET A 2 -13.38 49.29 7.43
C MET A 2 -12.70 47.92 7.18
N ALA A 3 -13.43 46.90 6.69
CA ALA A 3 -12.88 45.60 6.42
C ALA A 3 -11.77 45.60 5.34
N VAL A 4 -11.84 46.53 4.39
CA VAL A 4 -10.81 46.69 3.36
C VAL A 4 -9.54 47.32 3.96
N TYR A 5 -9.69 48.28 4.88
CA TYR A 5 -8.54 48.86 5.61
C TYR A 5 -7.85 47.82 6.49
N ASP A 6 -8.59 46.97 7.20
CA ASP A 6 -8.03 45.90 8.05
C ASP A 6 -7.31 44.82 7.23
N LEU A 7 -7.77 44.57 6.00
CA LEU A 7 -7.11 43.66 5.05
C LEU A 7 -5.79 44.27 4.54
N ILE A 8 -5.79 45.57 4.17
CA ILE A 8 -4.58 46.28 3.73
C ILE A 8 -3.55 46.30 4.86
N TYR A 9 -3.97 46.58 6.10
CA TYR A 9 -3.11 46.59 7.27
C TYR A 9 -2.44 45.21 7.53
N LYS A 10 -3.16 44.10 7.30
CA LYS A 10 -2.59 42.77 7.38
C LYS A 10 -1.58 42.46 6.27
N LEU A 11 -1.87 42.94 5.05
CA LEU A 11 -0.95 42.79 3.90
C LEU A 11 0.34 43.57 4.10
N ASP A 12 0.30 44.68 4.84
CA ASP A 12 1.47 45.48 5.22
C ASP A 12 2.22 44.92 6.45
N GLY A 13 1.90 43.71 6.94
CA GLY A 13 2.56 43.08 8.05
C GLY A 13 2.26 43.68 9.42
N LYS A 14 1.21 44.47 9.55
CA LYS A 14 0.75 45.08 10.81
C LYS A 14 -0.38 44.26 11.42
N ASP A 15 -0.38 44.13 12.77
CA ASP A 15 -1.45 43.44 13.49
C ASP A 15 -2.78 44.15 13.34
N ALA A 16 -3.71 43.56 12.59
CA ALA A 16 -5.08 44.03 12.49
C ALA A 16 -5.91 43.44 13.62
N LEU A 17 -6.51 44.28 14.44
CA LEU A 17 -7.42 43.89 15.50
C LEU A 17 -8.67 43.21 14.92
N SER A 18 -8.97 41.98 15.39
CA SER A 18 -10.24 41.31 15.09
C SER A 18 -11.40 42.12 15.62
N ARG A 19 -12.24 42.66 14.76
CA ARG A 19 -13.42 43.48 15.13
C ARG A 19 -14.69 42.79 14.64
N ARG A 20 -15.71 42.77 15.48
CA ARG A 20 -17.08 42.51 15.04
C ARG A 20 -17.68 43.84 14.54
N VAL A 21 -17.94 43.93 13.24
CA VAL A 21 -18.63 45.06 12.67
C VAL A 21 -20.14 44.82 12.78
N PRO A 22 -20.90 45.65 13.51
CA PRO A 22 -22.34 45.51 13.54
C PRO A 22 -22.90 45.85 12.14
N VAL A 23 -23.63 44.91 11.59
CA VAL A 23 -24.29 45.08 10.29
C VAL A 23 -25.79 45.19 10.55
N SER A 24 -26.40 46.30 10.13
CA SER A 24 -27.85 46.46 10.10
C SER A 24 -28.34 46.28 8.67
N LEU A 25 -29.38 45.50 8.48
CA LEU A 25 -30.06 45.35 7.21
C LEU A 25 -31.00 46.51 7.01
N CYS A 26 -30.71 47.41 6.04
CA CYS A 26 -31.64 48.45 5.63
C CYS A 26 -32.51 47.90 4.50
N ILE A 27 -33.77 47.60 4.81
CA ILE A 27 -34.78 47.25 3.80
C ILE A 27 -35.26 48.53 3.14
N ARG A 28 -35.13 48.62 1.81
CA ARG A 28 -35.62 49.74 1.01
C ARG A 28 -36.67 49.25 0.01
N GLU A 29 -37.58 50.12 -0.40
CA GLU A 29 -38.60 49.80 -1.40
C GLU A 29 -38.01 49.28 -2.72
N SER A 30 -36.80 49.72 -3.07
CA SER A 30 -36.06 49.26 -4.25
C SER A 30 -35.66 47.76 -4.21
N CYS A 31 -35.75 47.09 -3.09
CA CYS A 31 -35.53 45.64 -2.99
C CYS A 31 -36.81 44.80 -3.19
N GLY A 32 -37.94 45.42 -3.49
CA GLY A 32 -39.24 44.74 -3.67
C GLY A 32 -39.91 44.27 -2.37
N CYS A 33 -39.35 44.68 -1.21
CA CYS A 33 -39.90 44.32 0.10
C CYS A 33 -40.94 45.36 0.49
N GLN A 34 -42.23 45.11 0.22
CA GLN A 34 -43.32 45.92 0.73
C GLN A 34 -43.57 45.61 2.19
N GLU A 35 -43.59 46.63 3.07
CA GLU A 35 -44.15 46.55 4.41
C GLU A 35 -45.64 46.24 4.31
N LYS A 36 -46.04 44.99 4.36
CA LYS A 36 -47.43 44.62 4.60
C LYS A 36 -47.66 44.50 6.09
N ASN A 37 -48.47 45.41 6.62
CA ASN A 37 -49.02 45.34 7.98
C ASN A 37 -49.66 43.97 8.26
N GLY A 38 -49.14 43.28 9.24
CA GLY A 38 -49.84 42.23 9.94
C GLY A 38 -49.82 40.86 9.28
N LYS A 39 -49.06 39.94 9.89
CA LYS A 39 -49.02 38.49 9.64
C LYS A 39 -48.30 38.06 8.33
N THR A 40 -46.98 38.09 8.33
CA THR A 40 -46.18 37.43 7.30
C THR A 40 -45.29 36.40 7.90
N GLN A 41 -45.63 35.15 7.68
CA GLN A 41 -44.82 33.98 7.99
C GLN A 41 -43.69 33.73 6.95
N ASN A 42 -43.39 34.66 6.07
CA ASN A 42 -42.31 34.54 5.08
C ASN A 42 -41.50 35.84 5.03
N THR A 43 -40.72 36.11 6.05
CA THR A 43 -39.79 37.23 6.09
C THR A 43 -38.53 36.92 5.25
N PRO A 44 -37.92 37.96 4.62
CA PRO A 44 -36.63 37.84 3.92
C PRO A 44 -35.53 37.21 4.76
N LEU A 45 -35.62 37.29 6.10
CA LEU A 45 -34.74 36.60 7.02
C LEU A 45 -34.76 35.08 6.81
N ASN A 46 -35.91 34.48 6.49
CA ASN A 46 -36.02 33.03 6.27
C ASN A 46 -35.27 32.61 4.98
N LEU A 47 -35.29 33.46 3.94
CA LEU A 47 -34.57 33.17 2.68
C LEU A 47 -33.04 33.27 2.88
N VAL A 48 -32.58 34.28 3.62
CA VAL A 48 -31.15 34.45 3.93
C VAL A 48 -30.63 33.27 4.78
N ASP A 49 -31.40 32.84 5.78
CA ASP A 49 -31.08 31.69 6.60
C ASP A 49 -31.05 30.38 5.77
N GLN A 50 -31.98 30.22 4.82
CA GLN A 50 -31.98 29.10 3.91
C GLN A 50 -30.75 29.10 3.00
N ILE A 51 -30.35 30.24 2.45
CA ILE A 51 -29.15 30.40 1.64
C ILE A 51 -27.90 30.06 2.49
N HIS A 52 -27.81 30.53 3.71
CA HIS A 52 -26.68 30.19 4.61
C HIS A 52 -26.62 28.70 4.95
N LYS A 53 -27.75 28.06 5.20
CA LYS A 53 -27.82 26.60 5.43
C LYS A 53 -27.37 25.84 4.19
N LEU A 54 -27.85 26.25 3.00
CA LEU A 54 -27.50 25.62 1.73
C LEU A 54 -26.00 25.79 1.42
N ASN A 55 -25.45 27.00 1.60
CA ASN A 55 -24.03 27.25 1.39
C ASN A 55 -23.15 26.42 2.37
N ARG A 56 -23.57 26.27 3.62
CA ARG A 56 -22.89 25.43 4.59
C ARG A 56 -22.93 23.95 4.16
N ALA A 57 -24.10 23.47 3.71
CA ALA A 57 -24.24 22.11 3.21
C ALA A 57 -23.35 21.85 1.96
N ILE A 58 -23.32 22.78 1.00
CA ILE A 58 -22.46 22.71 -0.18
C ILE A 58 -20.97 22.67 0.22
N THR A 59 -20.59 23.50 1.19
CA THR A 59 -19.20 23.53 1.68
C THR A 59 -18.82 22.21 2.33
N ASN A 60 -19.70 21.65 3.16
CA ASN A 60 -19.47 20.36 3.79
C ASN A 60 -19.35 19.23 2.75
N MET A 61 -20.27 19.19 1.76
CA MET A 61 -20.20 18.20 0.66
C MET A 61 -18.90 18.33 -0.15
N LYS A 62 -18.44 19.56 -0.40
CA LYS A 62 -17.13 19.77 -1.08
C LYS A 62 -15.97 19.21 -0.26
N LEU A 63 -15.96 19.43 1.06
CA LEU A 63 -14.93 18.91 1.95
C LEU A 63 -14.96 17.38 2.00
N GLU A 64 -16.15 16.79 2.06
CA GLU A 64 -16.31 15.32 2.01
C GLU A 64 -15.79 14.75 0.69
N LEU A 65 -16.11 15.40 -0.45
CA LEU A 65 -15.62 14.97 -1.75
C LEU A 65 -14.09 15.05 -1.86
N ILE A 66 -13.49 16.15 -1.38
CA ILE A 66 -12.03 16.29 -1.35
C ILE A 66 -11.38 15.20 -0.48
N ASN A 67 -11.97 14.92 0.69
CA ASN A 67 -11.49 13.86 1.57
C ASN A 67 -11.62 12.48 0.92
N PHE A 68 -12.73 12.20 0.24
CA PHE A 68 -12.92 10.96 -0.50
C PHE A 68 -11.88 10.80 -1.63
N GLN A 69 -11.65 11.86 -2.42
CA GLN A 69 -10.63 11.84 -3.46
C GLN A 69 -9.23 11.56 -2.88
N ARG A 70 -8.87 12.25 -1.77
CA ARG A 70 -7.59 12.02 -1.09
C ARG A 70 -7.41 10.58 -0.63
N LYS A 71 -8.45 10.00 -0.01
CA LYS A 71 -8.43 8.60 0.43
C LYS A 71 -8.31 7.63 -0.75
N SER A 72 -9.01 7.90 -1.86
CA SER A 72 -8.91 7.08 -3.07
C SER A 72 -7.51 7.12 -3.70
N TRP A 73 -6.92 8.32 -3.80
CA TRP A 73 -5.54 8.48 -4.28
C TRP A 73 -4.53 7.77 -3.38
N PHE A 74 -4.71 7.84 -2.07
CA PHE A 74 -3.85 7.14 -1.12
C PHE A 74 -3.87 5.62 -1.36
N ILE A 75 -5.05 5.00 -1.53
CA ILE A 75 -5.16 3.56 -1.78
C ILE A 75 -4.45 3.17 -3.09
N LEU A 76 -4.61 3.96 -4.15
CA LEU A 76 -3.92 3.71 -5.42
C LEU A 76 -2.39 3.87 -5.29
N SER A 77 -1.94 4.87 -4.55
CA SER A 77 -0.53 5.10 -4.26
C SER A 77 0.06 3.96 -3.45
N LEU A 78 -0.62 3.54 -2.38
CA LEU A 78 -0.24 2.38 -1.56
C LEU A 78 -0.09 1.12 -2.42
N ALA A 79 -1.10 0.82 -3.26
CA ALA A 79 -1.06 -0.34 -4.14
C ALA A 79 0.15 -0.33 -5.06
N ARG A 80 0.47 0.82 -5.66
CA ARG A 80 1.63 0.99 -6.53
C ARG A 80 2.94 0.84 -5.76
N ASN A 81 3.09 1.57 -4.64
CA ASN A 81 4.30 1.56 -3.84
C ASN A 81 4.63 0.16 -3.33
N LEU A 82 3.63 -0.57 -2.84
CA LEU A 82 3.80 -1.96 -2.42
C LEU A 82 4.17 -2.89 -3.58
N ASN A 83 3.62 -2.66 -4.78
CA ASN A 83 3.95 -3.44 -5.96
C ASN A 83 5.40 -3.23 -6.41
N ASP A 84 5.94 -2.03 -6.26
CA ASP A 84 7.32 -1.70 -6.62
C ASP A 84 8.35 -2.42 -5.69
N CYS A 85 7.92 -2.90 -4.53
CA CYS A 85 8.74 -3.60 -3.53
C CYS A 85 8.54 -5.13 -3.52
N MET A 86 7.88 -5.74 -4.52
CA MET A 86 7.51 -7.17 -4.51
C MET A 86 8.69 -8.16 -4.54
N ASP A 87 9.88 -7.70 -4.89
CA ASP A 87 11.09 -8.55 -4.94
C ASP A 87 11.80 -8.65 -3.59
N ASP A 88 11.51 -7.74 -2.65
CA ASP A 88 12.12 -7.66 -1.32
C ASP A 88 11.05 -7.51 -0.23
N GLU A 89 10.89 -8.57 0.59
CA GLU A 89 9.92 -8.58 1.68
C GLU A 89 10.18 -7.50 2.72
N HIS A 90 11.42 -7.24 3.06
CA HIS A 90 11.78 -6.23 4.05
C HIS A 90 11.45 -4.83 3.54
N ALA A 91 11.79 -4.53 2.28
CA ALA A 91 11.42 -3.27 1.63
C ALA A 91 9.90 -3.10 1.54
N PHE A 92 9.16 -4.18 1.22
CA PHE A 92 7.70 -4.19 1.21
C PHE A 92 7.10 -3.83 2.58
N LEU A 93 7.62 -4.43 3.65
CA LEU A 93 7.13 -4.17 5.02
C LEU A 93 7.43 -2.73 5.48
N LEU A 94 8.62 -2.23 5.18
CA LEU A 94 8.98 -0.83 5.46
C LEU A 94 8.06 0.13 4.70
N GLU A 95 7.87 -0.09 3.40
CA GLU A 95 7.00 0.74 2.58
C GLU A 95 5.55 0.76 3.08
N ALA A 96 5.04 -0.40 3.53
CA ALA A 96 3.71 -0.48 4.13
C ALA A 96 3.60 0.43 5.37
N MET A 97 4.61 0.45 6.24
CA MET A 97 4.62 1.28 7.44
C MET A 97 4.88 2.76 7.16
N GLU A 98 5.71 3.10 6.17
CA GLU A 98 5.90 4.47 5.71
C GLU A 98 4.58 5.09 5.21
N ASN A 99 3.80 4.32 4.45
CA ASN A 99 2.46 4.77 4.06
C ASN A 99 1.53 4.97 5.27
N MET A 100 1.64 4.16 6.34
CA MET A 100 0.87 4.39 7.58
C MET A 100 1.32 5.67 8.31
N ARG A 101 2.60 6.01 8.27
CA ARG A 101 3.14 7.28 8.78
C ARG A 101 2.52 8.47 8.06
N GLU A 102 2.37 8.42 6.75
CA GLU A 102 1.71 9.49 5.97
C GLU A 102 0.25 9.73 6.41
N LEU A 103 -0.44 8.70 6.87
CA LEU A 103 -1.81 8.79 7.41
C LEU A 103 -1.87 9.41 8.80
N ARG A 104 -0.71 9.65 9.45
CA ARG A 104 -0.59 10.22 10.79
C ARG A 104 -1.37 9.42 11.85
N THR A 105 -1.38 8.09 11.73
CA THR A 105 -1.81 7.24 12.85
C THR A 105 -0.87 7.46 14.03
N LYS A 106 -1.33 7.31 15.27
CA LYS A 106 -0.42 7.41 16.43
C LYS A 106 0.60 6.28 16.42
N CYS A 107 0.13 5.07 16.17
CA CYS A 107 0.97 3.90 15.94
C CYS A 107 0.22 2.85 15.14
N THR A 108 0.98 2.01 14.44
CA THR A 108 0.49 0.89 13.64
C THR A 108 1.45 -0.28 13.79
N TYR A 109 0.91 -1.48 13.96
CA TYR A 109 1.68 -2.71 14.07
C TYR A 109 1.16 -3.72 13.04
N LEU A 110 2.08 -4.28 12.28
CA LEU A 110 1.82 -5.32 11.31
C LEU A 110 2.34 -6.65 11.84
N PHE A 111 1.44 -7.60 12.00
CA PHE A 111 1.77 -8.96 12.43
C PHE A 111 1.54 -9.91 11.27
N LEU A 112 2.51 -10.77 11.00
CA LEU A 112 2.40 -11.82 10.00
C LEU A 112 2.38 -13.20 10.66
N LEU A 113 1.76 -14.13 9.97
CA LEU A 113 1.79 -15.55 10.27
C LEU A 113 3.05 -16.18 9.68
N ASP A 114 3.60 -17.20 10.34
CA ASP A 114 4.72 -17.98 9.80
C ASP A 114 4.35 -18.62 8.45
N GLU A 115 3.11 -19.10 8.34
CA GLU A 115 2.49 -19.60 7.11
C GLU A 115 1.04 -19.08 7.03
N PRO A 116 0.56 -18.70 5.83
CA PRO A 116 -0.82 -18.27 5.67
C PRO A 116 -1.81 -19.38 6.03
N VAL A 117 -2.83 -19.04 6.81
CA VAL A 117 -3.90 -19.99 7.18
C VAL A 117 -5.04 -19.89 6.20
N VAL A 118 -5.51 -21.05 5.72
CA VAL A 118 -6.67 -21.12 4.81
C VAL A 118 -7.94 -21.35 5.63
N TYR A 119 -8.95 -20.51 5.40
CA TYR A 119 -10.29 -20.64 5.97
C TYR A 119 -11.29 -20.88 4.86
N HIS A 120 -12.12 -21.92 5.01
CA HIS A 120 -13.24 -22.14 4.12
C HIS A 120 -14.50 -21.46 4.67
N LYS A 121 -15.52 -21.35 3.82
CA LYS A 121 -16.72 -20.55 4.10
C LYS A 121 -17.45 -20.94 5.41
N ASP A 122 -17.35 -22.19 5.82
CA ASP A 122 -18.03 -22.75 7.01
C ASP A 122 -17.09 -22.88 8.23
N ASP A 123 -15.83 -22.47 8.09
CA ASP A 123 -14.87 -22.53 9.17
C ASP A 123 -15.11 -21.40 10.18
N GLU A 124 -15.07 -21.76 11.46
CA GLU A 124 -15.08 -20.79 12.55
C GLU A 124 -13.69 -20.14 12.67
N TRP A 125 -13.64 -18.81 12.58
CA TRP A 125 -12.37 -18.09 12.72
C TRP A 125 -11.81 -18.25 14.13
N LYS A 126 -10.54 -18.62 14.24
CA LYS A 126 -9.78 -18.70 15.49
C LYS A 126 -8.58 -17.80 15.41
N CYS A 127 -8.29 -17.10 16.52
CA CYS A 127 -7.09 -16.27 16.60
C CYS A 127 -5.84 -17.14 16.39
N PRO A 128 -5.01 -16.85 15.38
CA PRO A 128 -3.80 -17.63 15.12
C PRO A 128 -2.81 -17.58 16.27
N GLU A 129 -2.06 -18.67 16.46
CA GLU A 129 -1.10 -18.79 17.57
C GLU A 129 0.29 -18.28 17.22
N ASN A 130 0.66 -18.28 15.93
CA ASN A 130 2.01 -18.01 15.43
C ASN A 130 2.10 -16.63 14.74
N LEU A 131 1.58 -15.60 15.41
CA LEU A 131 1.70 -14.22 14.95
C LEU A 131 3.05 -13.65 15.38
N ARG A 132 3.80 -13.07 14.43
CA ARG A 132 5.05 -12.35 14.69
C ARG A 132 4.91 -10.88 14.29
N LEU A 133 5.50 -10.01 15.08
CA LEU A 133 5.64 -8.62 14.69
C LEU A 133 6.58 -8.54 13.48
N ALA A 134 6.03 -8.14 12.33
CA ALA A 134 6.78 -8.02 11.09
C ALA A 134 7.25 -6.59 10.84
N ALA A 135 6.43 -5.59 11.18
CA ALA A 135 6.80 -4.18 11.06
C ALA A 135 5.95 -3.31 12.00
N TYR A 136 6.44 -2.11 12.30
CA TYR A 136 5.67 -1.14 13.05
C TYR A 136 5.97 0.29 12.62
N TYR A 137 5.01 1.17 12.90
CA TYR A 137 5.16 2.61 12.94
C TYR A 137 4.75 3.11 14.32
N LYS A 138 5.62 3.84 15.01
CA LYS A 138 5.37 4.43 16.32
C LYS A 138 6.27 5.64 16.54
N LYS A 139 5.71 6.79 16.95
CA LYS A 139 6.46 8.00 17.31
C LYS A 139 7.46 8.45 16.23
N GLU A 140 7.02 8.51 14.97
CA GLU A 140 7.83 8.85 13.79
C GLU A 140 8.90 7.80 13.41
N GLU A 141 9.02 6.72 14.17
CA GLU A 141 9.90 5.61 13.88
C GLU A 141 9.16 4.54 13.07
N VAL A 142 9.80 4.10 12.00
CA VAL A 142 9.35 2.98 11.16
C VAL A 142 10.43 1.91 11.19
N ASP A 143 10.04 0.67 11.41
CA ASP A 143 10.96 -0.45 11.40
C ASP A 143 10.27 -1.72 10.89
N ALA A 144 11.04 -2.63 10.31
CA ALA A 144 10.59 -3.91 9.82
C ALA A 144 11.60 -5.01 10.15
N PHE A 145 11.12 -6.21 10.36
CA PHE A 145 11.90 -7.35 10.78
C PHE A 145 11.84 -8.47 9.76
N HIS A 146 12.93 -9.19 9.59
CA HIS A 146 12.88 -10.45 8.86
C HIS A 146 12.02 -11.46 9.62
N LEU A 147 11.32 -12.31 8.88
CA LEU A 147 10.53 -13.39 9.46
C LEU A 147 11.45 -14.23 10.37
N TYR A 148 11.03 -14.49 11.61
CA TYR A 148 11.76 -15.18 12.69
C TYR A 148 12.81 -14.35 13.47
N GLU A 149 13.10 -13.11 13.15
CA GLU A 149 13.93 -12.25 14.03
C GLU A 149 13.27 -11.98 15.37
N ARG A 150 11.93 -11.95 15.42
CA ARG A 150 11.16 -11.75 16.63
C ARG A 150 10.42 -13.03 17.02
N PRO A 151 10.31 -13.34 18.33
CA PRO A 151 9.50 -14.45 18.79
C PRO A 151 8.02 -14.23 18.45
N PRO A 152 7.22 -15.31 18.39
CA PRO A 152 5.77 -15.18 18.28
C PRO A 152 5.20 -14.34 19.44
N VAL A 153 4.18 -13.56 19.14
CA VAL A 153 3.47 -12.76 20.14
C VAL A 153 2.72 -13.70 21.08
N SER A 154 2.97 -13.57 22.40
CA SER A 154 2.30 -14.41 23.39
C SER A 154 0.79 -14.13 23.43
N LYS A 155 -0.03 -15.18 23.58
CA LYS A 155 -1.49 -15.05 23.76
C LYS A 155 -1.85 -14.25 25.02
N GLU A 156 -1.05 -14.35 26.07
CA GLU A 156 -1.34 -13.73 27.38
C GLU A 156 -1.03 -12.24 27.43
N GLY A 157 -0.06 -11.76 26.62
CA GLY A 157 0.31 -10.34 26.58
C GLY A 157 -0.20 -9.58 25.34
N GLY A 158 -0.37 -10.31 24.24
CA GLY A 158 -0.87 -9.77 22.98
C GLY A 158 -0.14 -8.49 22.55
N ILE A 159 -0.87 -7.64 21.86
CA ILE A 159 -0.39 -6.32 21.39
C ILE A 159 -0.04 -5.42 22.60
N CYS A 160 -0.64 -5.63 23.77
CA CYS A 160 -0.43 -4.81 24.97
C CYS A 160 1.03 -4.81 25.43
N GLN A 161 1.80 -5.87 25.22
CA GLN A 161 3.23 -5.91 25.59
C GLN A 161 4.09 -4.95 24.77
N LEU A 162 3.62 -4.51 23.60
CA LEU A 162 4.33 -3.57 22.72
C LEU A 162 4.08 -2.10 23.07
N MET A 163 3.21 -1.85 24.09
CA MET A 163 2.65 -0.52 24.39
C MET A 163 3.10 0.04 25.74
N GLU A 164 4.32 -0.27 26.18
CA GLU A 164 4.83 0.21 27.49
C GLU A 164 5.15 1.72 27.54
N ASP A 165 4.42 2.58 26.82
CA ASP A 165 4.68 4.02 26.82
C ASP A 165 3.82 4.83 27.81
N GLY A 166 2.91 4.19 28.54
CA GLY A 166 2.02 4.83 29.50
C GLY A 166 0.91 5.69 28.88
N GLU A 167 0.80 5.72 27.57
CA GLU A 167 -0.25 6.42 26.84
C GLU A 167 -1.53 5.57 26.73
N ARG A 168 -2.67 6.22 26.53
CA ARG A 168 -3.93 5.54 26.23
C ARG A 168 -4.05 5.35 24.73
N HIS A 169 -4.16 4.09 24.30
CA HIS A 169 -4.34 3.70 22.92
C HIS A 169 -5.70 3.06 22.69
N GLN A 170 -6.28 3.28 21.52
CA GLN A 170 -7.50 2.63 21.06
C GLN A 170 -7.19 1.88 19.77
N PHE A 171 -6.84 0.59 19.88
CA PHE A 171 -6.53 -0.21 18.72
C PHE A 171 -7.75 -0.77 18.03
N MET A 172 -7.76 -0.62 16.72
CA MET A 172 -8.61 -1.41 15.82
C MET A 172 -7.75 -2.44 15.12
N ILE A 173 -8.23 -3.69 15.15
CA ILE A 173 -7.53 -4.83 14.57
C ILE A 173 -8.21 -5.22 13.28
N PHE A 174 -7.44 -5.29 12.20
CA PHE A 174 -7.88 -5.70 10.88
C PHE A 174 -7.22 -7.00 10.51
N LEU A 175 -8.00 -7.94 9.99
CA LEU A 175 -7.51 -9.21 9.49
C LEU A 175 -6.98 -9.02 8.07
N LEU A 176 -5.78 -9.50 7.79
CA LEU A 176 -5.16 -9.40 6.46
C LEU A 176 -5.50 -10.64 5.65
N PHE A 177 -6.59 -10.56 4.89
CA PHE A 177 -7.05 -11.62 4.02
C PHE A 177 -6.82 -11.31 2.54
N SER A 178 -6.58 -12.38 1.77
CA SER A 178 -6.75 -12.38 0.32
C SER A 178 -7.45 -13.67 -0.12
N GLY A 179 -8.73 -13.53 -0.48
CA GLY A 179 -9.62 -14.69 -0.67
C GLY A 179 -9.81 -15.44 0.65
N GLU A 180 -9.56 -16.74 0.65
CA GLU A 180 -9.69 -17.62 1.83
C GLU A 180 -8.42 -17.69 2.68
N ARG A 181 -7.34 -16.98 2.31
CA ARG A 181 -6.06 -17.01 3.01
C ARG A 181 -5.88 -15.81 3.90
N GLN A 182 -5.58 -16.08 5.18
CA GLN A 182 -5.16 -15.08 6.16
C GLN A 182 -3.64 -15.06 6.24
N TYR A 183 -3.07 -13.85 6.08
CA TYR A 183 -1.62 -13.60 6.14
C TYR A 183 -1.17 -13.07 7.48
N GLY A 184 -2.06 -12.39 8.22
CA GLY A 184 -1.73 -11.78 9.48
C GLY A 184 -2.80 -10.83 10.00
N LEU A 185 -2.37 -9.85 10.80
CA LEU A 185 -3.18 -8.83 11.44
C LEU A 185 -2.52 -7.46 11.30
N LEU A 186 -3.33 -6.42 11.12
CA LEU A 186 -2.92 -5.03 11.20
C LEU A 186 -3.62 -4.38 12.39
N ALA A 187 -2.87 -3.86 13.36
CA ALA A 187 -3.39 -3.14 14.51
C ALA A 187 -3.05 -1.66 14.41
N CYS A 188 -4.06 -0.79 14.34
CA CYS A 188 -3.90 0.65 14.18
C CYS A 188 -4.56 1.40 15.32
N ASP A 189 -3.87 2.41 15.87
CA ASP A 189 -4.47 3.39 16.81
C ASP A 189 -5.16 4.48 16.00
N ILE A 190 -6.46 4.29 15.77
CA ILE A 190 -7.31 5.14 14.95
C ILE A 190 -8.67 5.37 15.61
N GLN A 191 -9.38 6.40 15.14
CA GLN A 191 -10.76 6.67 15.56
C GLN A 191 -11.75 5.78 14.80
N GLN A 192 -12.92 5.56 15.40
CA GLN A 192 -13.96 4.67 14.85
C GLN A 192 -14.45 5.11 13.46
N GLU A 193 -14.48 6.40 13.20
CA GLU A 193 -14.90 6.98 11.92
C GLU A 193 -13.96 6.64 10.76
N GLU A 194 -12.71 6.27 11.07
CA GLU A 194 -11.70 5.90 10.09
C GLU A 194 -11.73 4.40 9.72
N PHE A 195 -12.47 3.59 10.48
CA PHE A 195 -12.57 2.14 10.28
C PHE A 195 -12.82 1.73 8.82
N PRO A 196 -13.80 2.30 8.08
CA PRO A 196 -14.06 1.85 6.71
C PRO A 196 -12.87 2.08 5.76
N PHE A 197 -12.10 3.14 5.99
CA PHE A 197 -10.93 3.44 5.19
C PHE A 197 -9.78 2.48 5.49
N PHE A 198 -9.48 2.23 6.76
CA PHE A 198 -8.45 1.27 7.17
C PHE A 198 -8.79 -0.17 6.85
N TYR A 199 -10.08 -0.51 6.80
CA TYR A 199 -10.53 -1.80 6.30
C TYR A 199 -10.13 -1.99 4.82
N VAL A 200 -10.30 -0.99 3.97
CA VAL A 200 -9.85 -1.06 2.56
C VAL A 200 -8.33 -1.17 2.47
N ILE A 201 -7.58 -0.45 3.32
CA ILE A 201 -6.13 -0.55 3.41
C ILE A 201 -5.71 -1.97 3.79
N SER A 202 -6.36 -2.58 4.79
CA SER A 202 -6.04 -3.95 5.20
C SER A 202 -6.28 -4.98 4.10
N LEU A 203 -7.36 -4.81 3.32
CA LEU A 203 -7.62 -5.63 2.13
C LEU A 203 -6.51 -5.45 1.07
N GLN A 204 -6.07 -4.22 0.84
CA GLN A 204 -4.99 -3.94 -0.11
C GLN A 204 -3.67 -4.56 0.33
N ILE A 205 -3.31 -4.43 1.61
CA ILE A 205 -2.10 -5.07 2.15
C ILE A 205 -2.20 -6.59 2.05
N GLY A 206 -3.35 -7.18 2.41
CA GLY A 206 -3.59 -8.64 2.29
C GLY A 206 -3.45 -9.13 0.85
N LEU A 207 -3.98 -8.39 -0.13
CA LEU A 207 -3.82 -8.69 -1.54
C LEU A 207 -2.35 -8.61 -1.97
N SER A 208 -1.65 -7.58 -1.55
CA SER A 208 -0.23 -7.38 -1.86
C SER A 208 0.65 -8.48 -1.25
N LEU A 209 0.36 -8.94 -0.02
CA LEU A 209 1.04 -10.08 0.60
C LEU A 209 0.85 -11.38 -0.21
N ARG A 210 -0.33 -11.59 -0.78
CA ARG A 210 -0.55 -12.72 -1.69
C ARG A 210 0.29 -12.64 -2.95
N TYR A 211 0.40 -11.45 -3.56
CA TYR A 211 1.27 -11.26 -4.72
C TYR A 211 2.74 -11.49 -4.37
N LEU A 212 3.18 -11.03 -3.21
CA LEU A 212 4.53 -11.28 -2.71
C LEU A 212 4.81 -12.79 -2.55
N GLU A 213 3.86 -13.56 -1.99
CA GLU A 213 3.94 -15.03 -1.88
C GLU A 213 4.10 -15.68 -3.26
N ILE A 214 3.25 -15.28 -4.23
CA ILE A 214 3.28 -15.80 -5.59
C ILE A 214 4.60 -15.46 -6.29
N SER A 215 5.07 -14.21 -6.18
CA SER A 215 6.34 -13.76 -6.77
C SER A 215 7.52 -14.57 -6.24
N LYS A 216 7.58 -14.79 -4.92
CA LYS A 216 8.61 -15.64 -4.30
C LYS A 216 8.57 -17.08 -4.80
N ALA A 217 7.37 -17.66 -4.90
CA ALA A 217 7.20 -19.03 -5.39
C ALA A 217 7.62 -19.15 -6.87
N GLU A 218 7.27 -18.17 -7.71
CA GLU A 218 7.73 -18.14 -9.10
C GLU A 218 9.23 -17.96 -9.23
N ALA A 219 9.83 -17.08 -8.45
CA ALA A 219 11.28 -16.88 -8.44
C ALA A 219 12.03 -18.16 -8.04
N ALA A 220 11.52 -18.89 -7.04
CA ALA A 220 12.07 -20.18 -6.64
C ALA A 220 11.98 -21.23 -7.77
N ARG A 221 10.82 -21.35 -8.42
CA ARG A 221 10.63 -22.26 -9.58
C ARG A 221 11.57 -21.91 -10.74
N ARG A 222 11.72 -20.63 -11.07
CA ARG A 222 12.64 -20.20 -12.13
C ARG A 222 14.09 -20.59 -11.82
N ARG A 223 14.52 -20.42 -10.56
CA ARG A 223 15.87 -20.83 -10.13
C ARG A 223 16.09 -22.35 -10.27
N GLU A 224 15.10 -23.14 -9.85
CA GLU A 224 15.13 -24.60 -9.99
C GLU A 224 15.20 -25.02 -11.45
N MET A 225 14.32 -24.48 -12.30
CA MET A 225 14.31 -24.76 -13.75
C MET A 225 15.62 -24.37 -14.44
N THR A 226 16.24 -23.27 -14.03
CA THR A 226 17.56 -22.86 -14.57
C THR A 226 18.64 -23.88 -14.23
N LYS A 227 18.68 -24.37 -12.98
CA LYS A 227 19.61 -25.41 -12.54
C LYS A 227 19.41 -26.70 -13.32
N ASP A 228 18.16 -27.11 -13.54
CA ASP A 228 17.84 -28.32 -14.31
C ASP A 228 18.30 -28.19 -15.77
N LEU A 229 18.06 -27.02 -16.39
CA LEU A 229 18.53 -26.75 -17.75
C LEU A 229 20.07 -26.78 -17.86
N GLU A 230 20.78 -26.23 -16.89
CA GLU A 230 22.23 -26.28 -16.82
C GLU A 230 22.71 -27.75 -16.69
N GLY A 231 22.08 -28.54 -15.84
CA GLY A 231 22.36 -29.96 -15.68
C GLY A 231 22.11 -30.77 -16.95
N VAL A 232 21.04 -30.46 -17.72
CA VAL A 232 20.76 -31.08 -19.01
C VAL A 232 21.81 -30.67 -20.06
N ARG A 233 22.17 -29.40 -20.11
CA ARG A 233 23.21 -28.90 -21.04
C ARG A 233 24.56 -29.56 -20.79
N GLU A 234 24.96 -29.68 -19.53
CA GLU A 234 26.23 -30.34 -19.20
C GLU A 234 26.22 -31.83 -19.56
N ARG A 235 25.13 -32.56 -19.26
CA ARG A 235 24.97 -33.96 -19.71
C ARG A 235 25.03 -34.09 -21.21
N ASN A 236 24.37 -33.21 -21.97
CA ASN A 236 24.41 -33.22 -23.41
C ASN A 236 25.84 -32.92 -23.94
N ARG A 237 26.58 -32.00 -23.31
CA ARG A 237 27.97 -31.71 -23.63
C ARG A 237 28.86 -32.93 -23.45
N ILE A 238 28.73 -33.65 -22.29
CA ILE A 238 29.48 -34.89 -21.99
C ILE A 238 29.12 -35.98 -23.00
N LEU A 239 27.84 -36.20 -23.30
CA LEU A 239 27.39 -37.14 -24.32
C LEU A 239 27.92 -36.79 -25.73
N GLY A 240 27.96 -35.52 -26.03
CA GLY A 240 28.55 -35.03 -27.29
C GLY A 240 30.05 -35.41 -27.39
N ILE A 241 30.82 -35.19 -26.34
CA ILE A 241 32.24 -35.54 -26.27
C ILE A 241 32.44 -37.07 -26.41
N MET A 242 31.65 -37.86 -25.64
CA MET A 242 31.71 -39.34 -25.71
C MET A 242 31.27 -39.88 -27.06
N SER A 243 30.37 -39.20 -27.76
CA SER A 243 29.90 -39.60 -29.10
C SER A 243 30.92 -39.39 -30.22
N VAL A 244 31.89 -38.49 -30.05
CA VAL A 244 32.90 -38.16 -31.08
C VAL A 244 34.30 -38.64 -30.73
N ASN A 245 34.54 -39.06 -29.47
CA ASN A 245 35.82 -39.63 -29.02
C ASN A 245 35.73 -41.13 -28.80
N ASP A 246 36.85 -41.80 -28.95
CA ASP A 246 37.05 -43.21 -28.61
C ASP A 246 37.35 -43.33 -27.12
N GLU A 247 36.61 -44.19 -26.41
CA GLU A 247 36.68 -44.32 -24.92
C GLU A 247 38.04 -44.84 -24.40
N LEU A 248 38.78 -45.56 -25.24
CA LEU A 248 40.06 -46.16 -24.82
C LEU A 248 41.24 -45.24 -25.06
N THR A 249 41.23 -44.52 -26.16
CA THR A 249 42.39 -43.72 -26.60
C THR A 249 42.20 -42.23 -26.35
N GLY A 250 40.95 -41.75 -26.11
CA GLY A 250 40.59 -40.32 -26.00
C GLY A 250 40.72 -39.55 -27.31
N LEU A 251 41.06 -40.19 -28.41
CA LEU A 251 41.15 -39.58 -29.76
C LEU A 251 39.77 -39.54 -30.42
N LEU A 252 39.63 -38.75 -31.51
CA LEU A 252 38.43 -38.73 -32.32
C LEU A 252 38.11 -40.14 -32.85
N ASN A 253 36.90 -40.63 -32.63
CA ASN A 253 36.41 -41.82 -33.30
C ASN A 253 36.09 -41.53 -34.78
N LEU A 254 35.72 -42.55 -35.54
CA LEU A 254 35.43 -42.38 -37.00
C LEU A 254 34.36 -41.28 -37.25
N ARG A 255 33.36 -41.18 -36.40
CA ARG A 255 32.33 -40.16 -36.53
C ARG A 255 32.88 -38.75 -36.24
N GLY A 256 33.59 -38.57 -35.12
CA GLY A 256 34.24 -37.31 -34.76
C GLY A 256 35.22 -36.82 -35.83
N PHE A 257 36.06 -37.76 -36.35
CA PHE A 257 36.97 -37.46 -37.46
C PHE A 257 36.23 -37.00 -38.71
N THR A 258 35.16 -37.68 -39.08
CA THR A 258 34.38 -37.36 -40.27
C THR A 258 33.68 -35.97 -40.14
N GLU A 259 33.16 -35.65 -38.97
CA GLU A 259 32.51 -34.35 -38.67
C GLU A 259 33.55 -33.21 -38.74
N GLU A 260 34.73 -33.39 -38.15
CA GLU A 260 35.80 -32.39 -38.15
C GLU A 260 36.42 -32.17 -39.52
N ALA A 261 36.63 -33.25 -40.27
CA ALA A 261 37.09 -33.17 -41.64
C ALA A 261 36.10 -32.42 -42.56
N LYS A 262 34.80 -32.62 -42.39
CA LYS A 262 33.78 -31.86 -43.15
C LYS A 262 33.80 -30.37 -42.81
N LYS A 263 33.94 -29.98 -41.55
CA LYS A 263 34.07 -28.58 -41.14
C LYS A 263 35.29 -27.93 -41.78
N PHE A 264 36.44 -28.59 -41.69
CA PHE A 264 37.68 -28.10 -42.30
C PHE A 264 37.56 -27.89 -43.82
N CYS A 265 36.94 -28.84 -44.52
CA CYS A 265 36.68 -28.70 -45.95
C CYS A 265 35.72 -27.55 -46.31
N HIS A 266 34.75 -27.27 -45.40
CA HIS A 266 33.80 -26.17 -45.64
C HIS A 266 34.45 -24.81 -45.40
N GLU A 267 35.25 -24.67 -44.34
CA GLU A 267 36.02 -23.47 -44.06
C GLU A 267 37.05 -23.14 -45.15
N GLU A 268 37.74 -24.13 -45.72
CA GLU A 268 38.63 -23.95 -46.82
C GLU A 268 37.90 -23.54 -48.14
N GLN A 269 36.69 -24.04 -48.37
CA GLN A 269 35.87 -23.61 -49.51
C GLN A 269 35.38 -22.17 -49.36
N GLU A 270 35.01 -21.71 -48.18
CA GLU A 270 34.65 -20.33 -47.97
C GLU A 270 35.83 -19.37 -48.07
N GLN A 271 37.04 -19.79 -47.61
CA GLN A 271 38.26 -18.97 -47.78
C GLN A 271 38.75 -18.85 -49.24
N ARG A 272 38.37 -19.79 -50.13
CA ARG A 272 38.71 -19.75 -51.57
C ARG A 272 37.66 -19.00 -52.39
N ALA A 273 36.54 -18.65 -51.82
CA ALA A 273 35.46 -17.93 -52.51
C ALA A 273 35.53 -16.40 -52.32
N TYR A 274 36.52 -15.93 -51.61
CA TYR A 274 36.93 -14.54 -51.48
C TYR A 274 38.30 -14.34 -52.16
#